data_a40b497c85a52c80ec6a7360a4652ab0
#
_entry.id   a40b497c85a52c80ec6a7360a4652ab0
#
_cell.length_a   1.000
_cell.length_b   1.000
_cell.length_c   1.000
_cell.angle_alpha   90.00
_cell.angle_beta   90.00
_cell.angle_gamma   90.00
#
_symmetry.space_group_name_H-M   'P 1'
#
loop_
_entity.id
_entity.type
_entity.pdbx_description
1 polymer ?
#
loop_
_entity_poly.entity_id
_entity_poly.type
_entity_poly.pdbx_seq_one_letter_code
_entity_poly.pdbx_strand_id
1 'polypeptide(L)'
;MQLKIALLAGDGIGPEVIDQAVKVCDAIAQKFNHDIIWLPALTGAAAIEAVGEPYPDETHKICVSSDAVLFGAIGHPRFDNDPSAKVRPEQGLLKMRQMLGLFANVRPTFTFPSLIDKSPLKRERIEGTDLLFLRELTGGIYFGERGRKDNGHTAFDTCTYTRKEIERLAKKGFDLAMTRRKKLCCVDKANVLESSRLWRETVQAMENDYPEVEVTYEFVDAVAMRLVQWPNSYDVLITENLFGDILTDEASVISGSMGLMPSASVGADIGLYEPIHGSFPQAAGKNIANPLATVLSAAMMFEMSFGLQQEGALIRKVVDQSLAEGIVTEDLVEVGAKAFKTSEVGDYLASKII
;
A
#
# COMPACT_ATOMS: atom_id res chain seq x y z
N MET A 1 -12.07 -11.91 20.10
CA MET A 1 -12.89 -11.87 18.85
C MET A 1 -12.38 -12.94 17.92
N GLN A 2 -13.24 -13.46 17.02
CA GLN A 2 -12.80 -14.32 15.92
C GLN A 2 -12.58 -13.45 14.68
N LEU A 3 -11.43 -13.59 14.04
CA LEU A 3 -10.98 -12.78 12.89
C LEU A 3 -10.68 -13.73 11.73
N LYS A 4 -11.45 -13.68 10.65
CA LYS A 4 -11.24 -14.49 9.45
C LYS A 4 -10.43 -13.69 8.42
N ILE A 5 -9.24 -14.15 8.12
CA ILE A 5 -8.32 -13.43 7.25
C ILE A 5 -7.93 -14.30 6.05
N ALA A 6 -8.26 -13.85 4.83
CA ALA A 6 -7.74 -14.44 3.63
C ALA A 6 -6.23 -14.18 3.54
N LEU A 7 -5.44 -15.23 3.36
CA LEU A 7 -3.98 -15.15 3.35
C LEU A 7 -3.47 -15.43 1.94
N LEU A 8 -3.02 -14.39 1.26
CA LEU A 8 -2.52 -14.45 -0.11
C LEU A 8 -1.01 -14.20 -0.11
N ALA A 9 -0.21 -15.25 -0.03
CA ALA A 9 1.25 -15.12 -0.02
C ALA A 9 1.78 -14.48 -1.31
N GLY A 10 1.22 -14.85 -2.47
CA GLY A 10 1.63 -14.34 -3.77
C GLY A 10 2.97 -14.87 -4.24
N ASP A 11 3.79 -13.99 -4.84
CA ASP A 11 4.98 -14.33 -5.60
C ASP A 11 6.28 -13.86 -4.92
N GLY A 12 7.40 -14.38 -5.36
CA GLY A 12 8.74 -13.94 -4.98
C GLY A 12 9.00 -13.99 -3.48
N ILE A 13 9.27 -12.83 -2.86
CA ILE A 13 9.47 -12.72 -1.39
C ILE A 13 8.15 -12.75 -0.61
N GLY A 14 7.00 -12.71 -1.29
CA GLY A 14 5.68 -12.66 -0.66
C GLY A 14 5.49 -13.71 0.44
N PRO A 15 5.75 -15.01 0.19
CA PRO A 15 5.65 -16.05 1.23
C PRO A 15 6.52 -15.76 2.46
N GLU A 16 7.77 -15.31 2.26
CA GLU A 16 8.70 -15.07 3.37
C GLU A 16 8.23 -13.92 4.28
N VAL A 17 7.75 -12.81 3.70
CA VAL A 17 7.31 -11.65 4.48
C VAL A 17 5.94 -11.87 5.13
N ILE A 18 5.06 -12.63 4.47
CA ILE A 18 3.75 -13.05 5.03
C ILE A 18 3.95 -13.94 6.25
N ASP A 19 4.86 -14.91 6.20
CA ASP A 19 5.15 -15.78 7.35
C ASP A 19 5.53 -14.97 8.59
N GLN A 20 6.26 -13.86 8.42
CA GLN A 20 6.63 -13.01 9.55
C GLN A 20 5.43 -12.18 10.06
N ALA A 21 4.62 -11.66 9.16
CA ALA A 21 3.40 -10.95 9.55
C ALA A 21 2.42 -11.87 10.29
N VAL A 22 2.26 -13.12 9.85
CA VAL A 22 1.46 -14.15 10.54
C VAL A 22 1.97 -14.38 11.97
N LYS A 23 3.28 -14.59 12.15
CA LYS A 23 3.87 -14.75 13.50
C LYS A 23 3.54 -13.57 14.43
N VAL A 24 3.65 -12.35 13.92
CA VAL A 24 3.34 -11.13 14.67
C VAL A 24 1.85 -11.05 15.00
N CYS A 25 0.97 -11.35 14.03
CA CYS A 25 -0.48 -11.38 14.24
C CYS A 25 -0.89 -12.45 15.27
N ASP A 26 -0.28 -13.64 15.21
CA ASP A 26 -0.56 -14.73 16.16
C ASP A 26 -0.12 -14.35 17.59
N ALA A 27 1.03 -13.66 17.73
CA ALA A 27 1.47 -13.12 19.03
C ALA A 27 0.49 -12.06 19.56
N ILE A 28 -0.02 -11.18 18.70
CA ILE A 28 -1.09 -10.22 19.07
C ILE A 28 -2.36 -10.96 19.51
N ALA A 29 -2.78 -11.96 18.73
CA ALA A 29 -3.98 -12.75 19.02
C ALA A 29 -3.85 -13.44 20.39
N GLN A 30 -2.70 -14.03 20.68
CA GLN A 30 -2.42 -14.63 21.98
C GLN A 30 -2.50 -13.63 23.13
N LYS A 31 -1.85 -12.46 22.97
CA LYS A 31 -1.82 -11.42 24.02
C LYS A 31 -3.20 -10.83 24.33
N PHE A 32 -4.00 -10.57 23.30
CA PHE A 32 -5.30 -9.89 23.42
C PHE A 32 -6.50 -10.86 23.42
N ASN A 33 -6.22 -12.18 23.44
CA ASN A 33 -7.24 -13.24 23.46
C ASN A 33 -8.20 -13.17 22.26
N HIS A 34 -7.62 -13.04 21.05
CA HIS A 34 -8.33 -13.18 19.80
C HIS A 34 -8.14 -14.60 19.23
N ASP A 35 -9.02 -14.99 18.29
CA ASP A 35 -8.95 -16.23 17.53
C ASP A 35 -8.83 -15.88 16.04
N ILE A 36 -7.64 -16.06 15.46
CA ILE A 36 -7.41 -15.78 14.04
C ILE A 36 -7.58 -17.06 13.23
N ILE A 37 -8.45 -17.00 12.24
CA ILE A 37 -8.62 -18.06 11.24
C ILE A 37 -7.97 -17.61 9.95
N TRP A 38 -6.81 -18.20 9.64
CA TRP A 38 -6.11 -17.99 8.40
C TRP A 38 -6.72 -18.83 7.29
N LEU A 39 -7.09 -18.21 6.16
CA LEU A 39 -7.66 -18.85 4.98
C LEU A 39 -6.71 -18.68 3.80
N PRO A 40 -5.73 -19.60 3.61
CA PRO A 40 -4.76 -19.47 2.53
C PRO A 40 -5.41 -19.68 1.16
N ALA A 41 -5.02 -18.85 0.18
CA ALA A 41 -5.47 -18.97 -1.19
C ALA A 41 -4.37 -18.55 -2.19
N LEU A 42 -4.44 -19.09 -3.42
CA LEU A 42 -3.45 -18.83 -4.47
C LEU A 42 -3.77 -17.54 -5.21
N THR A 43 -2.73 -16.78 -5.53
CA THR A 43 -2.81 -15.60 -6.41
C THR A 43 -1.48 -15.42 -7.17
N GLY A 44 -1.49 -14.56 -8.20
CA GLY A 44 -0.28 -14.22 -8.95
C GLY A 44 0.25 -15.34 -9.84
N ALA A 45 1.56 -15.42 -9.97
CA ALA A 45 2.25 -16.45 -10.75
C ALA A 45 2.00 -17.86 -10.20
N ALA A 46 1.97 -18.03 -8.88
CA ALA A 46 1.65 -19.29 -8.23
C ALA A 46 0.26 -19.82 -8.64
N ALA A 47 -0.74 -18.94 -8.75
CA ALA A 47 -2.06 -19.31 -9.23
C ALA A 47 -2.07 -19.62 -10.72
N ILE A 48 -1.36 -18.85 -11.55
CA ILE A 48 -1.24 -19.13 -13.00
C ILE A 48 -0.62 -20.52 -13.23
N GLU A 49 0.42 -20.87 -12.47
CA GLU A 49 1.06 -22.17 -12.58
C GLU A 49 0.16 -23.34 -12.14
N ALA A 50 -0.64 -23.15 -11.10
CA ALA A 50 -1.52 -24.18 -10.56
C ALA A 50 -2.80 -24.37 -11.38
N VAL A 51 -3.45 -23.29 -11.83
CA VAL A 51 -4.80 -23.34 -12.44
C VAL A 51 -4.97 -22.49 -13.70
N GLY A 52 -3.92 -21.83 -14.18
CA GLY A 52 -3.93 -21.03 -15.42
C GLY A 52 -4.48 -19.59 -15.27
N GLU A 53 -4.88 -19.19 -14.08
CA GLU A 53 -5.45 -17.86 -13.81
C GLU A 53 -4.75 -17.17 -12.63
N PRO A 54 -4.47 -15.83 -12.70
CA PRO A 54 -3.77 -15.12 -11.64
C PRO A 54 -4.64 -14.78 -10.42
N TYR A 55 -5.95 -14.83 -10.57
CA TYR A 55 -6.95 -14.65 -9.50
C TYR A 55 -8.13 -15.59 -9.74
N PRO A 56 -8.04 -16.84 -9.26
CA PRO A 56 -9.08 -17.85 -9.42
C PRO A 56 -10.37 -17.52 -8.68
N ASP A 57 -11.49 -18.03 -9.16
CA ASP A 57 -12.81 -17.86 -8.51
C ASP A 57 -12.83 -18.42 -7.07
N GLU A 58 -12.07 -19.48 -6.78
CA GLU A 58 -11.95 -20.02 -5.43
C GLU A 58 -11.28 -19.03 -4.48
N THR A 59 -10.20 -18.37 -4.93
CA THR A 59 -9.56 -17.28 -4.18
C THR A 59 -10.53 -16.14 -3.92
N HIS A 60 -11.32 -15.77 -4.94
CA HIS A 60 -12.33 -14.72 -4.77
C HIS A 60 -13.36 -15.07 -3.69
N LYS A 61 -13.89 -16.31 -3.70
CA LYS A 61 -14.84 -16.80 -2.67
C LYS A 61 -14.24 -16.74 -1.26
N ILE A 62 -12.97 -17.13 -1.11
CA ILE A 62 -12.26 -17.05 0.16
C ILE A 62 -12.14 -15.59 0.62
N CYS A 63 -11.73 -14.67 -0.26
CA CYS A 63 -11.63 -13.25 0.06
C CYS A 63 -12.99 -12.68 0.53
N VAL A 64 -14.07 -12.92 -0.23
CA VAL A 64 -15.41 -12.39 0.10
C VAL A 64 -15.96 -12.98 1.40
N SER A 65 -15.58 -14.20 1.77
CA SER A 65 -16.01 -14.84 3.03
C SER A 65 -15.13 -14.47 4.24
N SER A 66 -14.13 -13.65 4.04
CA SER A 66 -13.20 -13.19 5.08
C SER A 66 -13.54 -11.78 5.54
N ASP A 67 -13.04 -11.39 6.71
CA ASP A 67 -13.20 -10.04 7.26
C ASP A 67 -12.13 -9.08 6.73
N ALA A 68 -10.97 -9.63 6.30
CA ALA A 68 -9.87 -8.89 5.70
C ALA A 68 -9.01 -9.80 4.81
N VAL A 69 -8.19 -9.19 3.96
CA VAL A 69 -7.20 -9.88 3.13
C VAL A 69 -5.80 -9.39 3.50
N LEU A 70 -4.91 -10.30 3.88
CA LEU A 70 -3.48 -10.02 4.03
C LEU A 70 -2.74 -10.59 2.82
N PHE A 71 -2.01 -9.71 2.11
CA PHE A 71 -1.39 -10.02 0.84
C PHE A 71 0.12 -9.73 0.87
N GLY A 72 0.93 -10.63 0.31
CA GLY A 72 2.38 -10.52 0.31
C GLY A 72 2.90 -9.66 -0.85
N ALA A 73 3.06 -10.26 -2.01
CA ALA A 73 3.58 -9.55 -3.17
C ALA A 73 3.13 -10.21 -4.48
N ILE A 74 3.25 -9.49 -5.60
CA ILE A 74 2.88 -10.01 -6.92
C ILE A 74 3.94 -9.67 -7.96
N GLY A 75 4.04 -10.53 -8.98
CA GLY A 75 4.91 -10.35 -10.12
C GLY A 75 6.00 -11.41 -10.23
N HIS A 76 6.30 -11.83 -11.45
CA HIS A 76 7.34 -12.82 -11.70
C HIS A 76 8.01 -12.57 -13.04
N PRO A 77 9.38 -12.51 -13.12
CA PRO A 77 10.14 -12.13 -14.33
C PRO A 77 9.84 -12.98 -15.58
N ARG A 78 9.41 -14.22 -15.39
CA ARG A 78 9.00 -15.10 -16.47
C ARG A 78 7.87 -14.51 -17.32
N PHE A 79 6.96 -13.75 -16.70
CA PHE A 79 5.83 -13.14 -17.38
C PHE A 79 6.18 -11.74 -17.92
N ASP A 80 7.05 -11.00 -17.23
CA ASP A 80 7.48 -9.66 -17.65
C ASP A 80 8.33 -9.69 -18.92
N ASN A 81 9.22 -10.69 -19.00
CA ASN A 81 10.16 -10.86 -20.09
C ASN A 81 9.57 -11.61 -21.32
N ASP A 82 8.31 -12.06 -21.23
CA ASP A 82 7.62 -12.73 -22.32
C ASP A 82 6.56 -11.80 -22.97
N PRO A 83 6.86 -11.18 -24.12
CA PRO A 83 5.88 -10.34 -24.81
C PRO A 83 4.65 -11.11 -25.32
N SER A 84 4.74 -12.44 -25.41
CA SER A 84 3.66 -13.32 -25.84
C SER A 84 2.75 -13.78 -24.69
N ALA A 85 3.11 -13.50 -23.44
CA ALA A 85 2.33 -13.87 -22.28
C ALA A 85 0.92 -13.26 -22.34
N LYS A 86 -0.08 -14.12 -22.47
CA LYS A 86 -1.50 -13.71 -22.54
C LYS A 86 -2.05 -13.34 -21.16
N VAL A 87 -1.48 -13.93 -20.13
CA VAL A 87 -1.91 -13.75 -18.73
C VAL A 87 -0.70 -13.34 -17.90
N ARG A 88 -0.86 -12.33 -17.06
CA ARG A 88 0.18 -11.78 -16.18
C ARG A 88 -0.29 -11.74 -14.73
N PRO A 89 0.61 -11.94 -13.74
CA PRO A 89 0.26 -11.89 -12.32
C PRO A 89 -0.47 -10.60 -11.92
N GLU A 90 -0.01 -9.44 -12.42
CA GLU A 90 -0.57 -8.11 -12.11
C GLU A 90 -2.03 -7.95 -12.54
N GLN A 91 -2.46 -8.65 -13.60
CA GLN A 91 -3.88 -8.69 -14.01
C GLN A 91 -4.75 -9.30 -12.90
N GLY A 92 -4.21 -10.24 -12.12
CA GLY A 92 -4.88 -10.82 -10.96
C GLY A 92 -5.14 -9.79 -9.87
N LEU A 93 -4.16 -8.94 -9.56
CA LEU A 93 -4.31 -7.87 -8.57
C LEU A 93 -5.34 -6.83 -9.02
N LEU A 94 -5.30 -6.41 -10.27
CA LEU A 94 -6.29 -5.48 -10.83
C LEU A 94 -7.71 -6.08 -10.81
N LYS A 95 -7.87 -7.36 -11.23
CA LYS A 95 -9.14 -8.11 -11.16
C LYS A 95 -9.64 -8.19 -9.73
N MET A 96 -8.78 -8.52 -8.76
CA MET A 96 -9.11 -8.61 -7.34
C MET A 96 -9.60 -7.27 -6.79
N ARG A 97 -8.89 -6.17 -7.06
CA ARG A 97 -9.29 -4.82 -6.64
C ARG A 97 -10.67 -4.44 -7.17
N GLN A 98 -10.95 -4.72 -8.43
CA GLN A 98 -12.27 -4.47 -9.04
C GLN A 98 -13.36 -5.34 -8.43
N MET A 99 -13.15 -6.66 -8.34
CA MET A 99 -14.16 -7.61 -7.86
C MET A 99 -14.49 -7.45 -6.38
N LEU A 100 -13.52 -7.01 -5.56
CA LEU A 100 -13.71 -6.70 -4.15
C LEU A 100 -14.14 -5.24 -3.92
N GLY A 101 -14.26 -4.43 -4.97
CA GLY A 101 -14.66 -3.02 -4.86
C GLY A 101 -13.67 -2.14 -4.10
N LEU A 102 -12.37 -2.46 -4.15
CA LEU A 102 -11.31 -1.73 -3.47
C LEU A 102 -10.96 -0.47 -4.25
N PHE A 103 -11.59 0.64 -3.95
CA PHE A 103 -11.46 1.88 -4.72
C PHE A 103 -10.41 2.86 -4.19
N ALA A 104 -10.01 2.72 -2.94
CA ALA A 104 -9.09 3.64 -2.29
C ALA A 104 -7.87 2.91 -1.72
N ASN A 105 -6.68 3.33 -2.10
CA ASN A 105 -5.44 2.84 -1.54
C ASN A 105 -4.85 3.88 -0.58
N VAL A 106 -4.76 3.49 0.67
CA VAL A 106 -4.25 4.29 1.80
C VAL A 106 -2.77 3.97 1.99
N ARG A 107 -1.90 4.93 1.78
CA ARG A 107 -0.44 4.80 1.88
C ARG A 107 0.12 5.85 2.85
N PRO A 108 0.34 5.52 4.12
CA PRO A 108 1.01 6.42 5.05
C PRO A 108 2.50 6.52 4.74
N THR A 109 3.04 7.73 4.81
CA THR A 109 4.47 8.01 4.71
C THR A 109 4.89 8.80 5.93
N PHE A 110 5.82 8.24 6.70
CA PHE A 110 6.30 8.85 7.93
C PHE A 110 7.78 8.55 8.13
N THR A 111 8.44 9.39 8.94
CA THR A 111 9.85 9.19 9.30
C THR A 111 9.96 8.44 10.62
N PHE A 112 10.88 7.49 10.67
CA PHE A 112 11.31 6.85 11.91
C PHE A 112 12.50 7.62 12.49
N PRO A 113 12.44 8.07 13.77
CA PRO A 113 13.55 8.81 14.37
C PRO A 113 14.90 8.10 14.29
N SER A 114 14.91 6.76 14.43
CA SER A 114 16.10 5.91 14.35
C SER A 114 16.67 5.77 12.93
N LEU A 115 15.90 6.06 11.90
CA LEU A 115 16.28 5.89 10.49
C LEU A 115 16.38 7.21 9.72
N ILE A 116 16.17 8.35 10.37
CA ILE A 116 16.07 9.64 9.68
C ILE A 116 17.34 9.96 8.86
N ASP A 117 18.50 9.52 9.33
CA ASP A 117 19.78 9.71 8.64
C ASP A 117 20.03 8.66 7.53
N LYS A 118 19.13 7.68 7.37
CA LYS A 118 19.17 6.71 6.26
C LYS A 118 18.51 7.25 5.00
N SER A 119 17.60 8.22 5.14
CA SER A 119 17.03 8.90 3.98
C SER A 119 18.12 9.69 3.24
N PRO A 120 18.10 9.68 1.89
CA PRO A 120 18.99 10.53 1.10
C PRO A 120 18.63 12.02 1.21
N LEU A 121 17.50 12.35 1.83
CA LEU A 121 17.06 13.71 2.06
C LEU A 121 17.65 14.26 3.36
N LYS A 122 17.81 15.57 3.42
CA LYS A 122 18.33 16.24 4.61
C LYS A 122 17.36 16.10 5.78
N ARG A 123 17.86 15.79 6.98
CA ARG A 123 17.08 15.63 8.21
C ARG A 123 16.10 16.79 8.42
N GLU A 124 16.56 18.04 8.33
CA GLU A 124 15.73 19.24 8.55
C GLU A 124 14.55 19.38 7.56
N ARG A 125 14.53 18.60 6.49
CA ARG A 125 13.45 18.58 5.49
C ARG A 125 12.38 17.56 5.80
N ILE A 126 12.78 16.43 6.36
CA ILE A 126 11.91 15.26 6.52
C ILE A 126 11.52 14.97 7.97
N GLU A 127 12.24 15.54 8.96
CA GLU A 127 11.96 15.28 10.37
C GLU A 127 10.52 15.66 10.73
N GLY A 128 9.83 14.71 11.39
CA GLY A 128 8.41 14.88 11.75
C GLY A 128 7.43 14.75 10.58
N THR A 129 7.88 14.24 9.43
CA THR A 129 6.95 13.92 8.33
C THR A 129 5.99 12.82 8.78
N ASP A 130 4.71 13.10 8.65
CA ASP A 130 3.59 12.17 8.82
C ASP A 130 2.49 12.60 7.86
N LEU A 131 2.45 12.02 6.68
CA LEU A 131 1.47 12.31 5.64
C LEU A 131 0.80 11.02 5.16
N LEU A 132 -0.37 11.16 4.57
CA LEU A 132 -1.19 10.07 4.10
C LEU A 132 -1.63 10.31 2.67
N PHE A 133 -1.22 9.43 1.76
CA PHE A 133 -1.79 9.40 0.43
C PHE A 133 -3.05 8.55 0.39
N LEU A 134 -4.03 9.04 -0.33
CA LEU A 134 -5.22 8.32 -0.72
C LEU A 134 -5.30 8.31 -2.25
N ARG A 135 -4.91 7.18 -2.83
CA ARG A 135 -4.85 6.93 -4.27
C ARG A 135 -6.13 6.24 -4.74
N GLU A 136 -6.73 6.71 -5.80
CA GLU A 136 -7.82 6.00 -6.48
C GLU A 136 -7.28 4.73 -7.16
N LEU A 137 -8.04 3.62 -7.11
CA LEU A 137 -7.55 2.31 -7.58
C LEU A 137 -8.34 1.67 -8.71
N THR A 138 -9.50 2.18 -9.07
CA THR A 138 -10.45 1.46 -9.96
C THR A 138 -10.81 2.21 -11.22
N GLY A 139 -10.25 3.40 -11.40
CA GLY A 139 -10.45 4.26 -12.56
C GLY A 139 -9.15 4.71 -13.22
N GLY A 140 -9.29 5.73 -14.06
CA GLY A 140 -8.18 6.37 -14.73
C GLY A 140 -7.56 5.57 -15.88
N ILE A 141 -6.30 5.86 -16.17
CA ILE A 141 -5.60 5.31 -17.34
C ILE A 141 -5.37 3.79 -17.25
N TYR A 142 -5.37 3.22 -16.03
CA TYR A 142 -5.17 1.77 -15.85
C TYR A 142 -6.40 0.94 -16.22
N PHE A 143 -7.57 1.55 -16.30
CA PHE A 143 -8.84 0.89 -16.59
C PHE A 143 -9.57 1.45 -17.82
N GLY A 144 -9.05 2.52 -18.41
CA GLY A 144 -9.61 3.12 -19.60
C GLY A 144 -9.41 2.28 -20.86
N GLU A 145 -10.05 2.72 -21.93
CA GLU A 145 -9.85 2.13 -23.25
C GLU A 145 -8.38 2.26 -23.68
N ARG A 146 -7.82 1.18 -24.21
CA ARG A 146 -6.44 1.14 -24.67
C ARG A 146 -6.31 0.33 -25.93
N GLY A 147 -5.29 0.61 -26.71
CA GLY A 147 -5.09 -0.16 -27.92
C GLY A 147 -3.91 0.29 -28.78
N ARG A 148 -3.79 -0.41 -29.92
CA ARG A 148 -2.84 -0.06 -30.98
C ARG A 148 -3.56 0.14 -32.27
N LYS A 149 -3.09 1.09 -33.08
CA LYS A 149 -3.56 1.43 -34.44
C LYS A 149 -2.37 1.41 -35.42
N ASP A 150 -2.64 1.61 -36.69
CA ASP A 150 -1.62 1.74 -37.74
C ASP A 150 -0.61 0.58 -37.73
N ASN A 151 -1.10 -0.66 -37.74
CA ASN A 151 -0.30 -1.90 -37.69
C ASN A 151 0.67 -1.94 -36.45
N GLY A 152 0.29 -1.33 -35.31
CA GLY A 152 1.09 -1.31 -34.11
C GLY A 152 2.01 -0.09 -33.98
N HIS A 153 2.04 0.80 -34.95
CA HIS A 153 2.87 2.01 -34.91
C HIS A 153 2.30 3.13 -34.03
N THR A 154 0.99 3.08 -33.71
CA THR A 154 0.34 4.02 -32.78
C THR A 154 -0.26 3.26 -31.59
N ALA A 155 0.00 3.72 -30.38
CA ALA A 155 -0.60 3.19 -29.15
C ALA A 155 -1.33 4.30 -28.40
N PHE A 156 -2.42 3.95 -27.71
CA PHE A 156 -3.17 4.89 -26.88
C PHE A 156 -3.69 4.21 -25.61
N ASP A 157 -3.75 4.98 -24.54
CA ASP A 157 -4.41 4.67 -23.26
C ASP A 157 -5.26 5.87 -22.86
N THR A 158 -6.50 5.62 -22.41
CA THR A 158 -7.47 6.68 -22.11
C THR A 158 -7.63 6.82 -20.60
N CYS A 159 -7.45 8.04 -20.09
CA CYS A 159 -7.74 8.36 -18.69
C CYS A 159 -9.21 8.79 -18.55
N THR A 160 -10.01 8.01 -17.85
CA THR A 160 -11.45 8.28 -17.65
C THR A 160 -11.80 8.20 -16.17
N TYR A 161 -12.53 9.21 -15.69
CA TYR A 161 -13.13 9.25 -14.36
C TYR A 161 -14.56 9.71 -14.40
N THR A 162 -15.37 9.17 -13.53
CA THR A 162 -16.72 9.65 -13.27
C THR A 162 -16.75 10.48 -11.98
N ARG A 163 -17.69 11.42 -11.87
CA ARG A 163 -17.90 12.21 -10.65
C ARG A 163 -18.09 11.31 -9.41
N LYS A 164 -18.82 10.19 -9.54
CA LYS A 164 -19.06 9.24 -8.43
C LYS A 164 -17.78 8.58 -7.92
N GLU A 165 -16.83 8.25 -8.81
CA GLU A 165 -15.54 7.68 -8.42
C GLU A 165 -14.71 8.69 -7.63
N ILE A 166 -14.75 9.95 -8.05
CA ILE A 166 -14.05 11.03 -7.37
C ILE A 166 -14.70 11.32 -6.01
N GLU A 167 -16.03 11.45 -5.96
CA GLU A 167 -16.79 11.75 -4.74
C GLU A 167 -16.52 10.72 -3.64
N ARG A 168 -16.55 9.41 -3.94
CA ARG A 168 -16.31 8.36 -2.94
C ARG A 168 -14.89 8.40 -2.36
N LEU A 169 -13.89 8.71 -3.21
CA LEU A 169 -12.51 8.85 -2.75
C LEU A 169 -12.33 10.14 -1.95
N ALA A 170 -12.83 11.27 -2.46
CA ALA A 170 -12.76 12.57 -1.81
C ALA A 170 -13.41 12.54 -0.43
N LYS A 171 -14.63 11.92 -0.32
CA LYS A 171 -15.29 11.73 0.97
C LYS A 171 -14.38 11.02 1.98
N LYS A 172 -13.74 9.91 1.57
CA LYS A 172 -12.80 9.19 2.44
C LYS A 172 -11.59 10.04 2.80
N GLY A 173 -11.10 10.87 1.87
CA GLY A 173 -10.02 11.83 2.12
C GLY A 173 -10.40 12.89 3.15
N PHE A 174 -11.56 13.47 3.04
CA PHE A 174 -12.10 14.42 4.02
C PHE A 174 -12.30 13.78 5.40
N ASP A 175 -12.92 12.59 5.45
CA ASP A 175 -13.14 11.86 6.70
C ASP A 175 -11.80 11.57 7.41
N LEU A 176 -10.76 11.17 6.67
CA LEU A 176 -9.41 10.97 7.22
C LEU A 176 -8.77 12.28 7.67
N ALA A 177 -8.89 13.35 6.90
CA ALA A 177 -8.36 14.67 7.30
C ALA A 177 -8.98 15.16 8.59
N MET A 178 -10.30 14.94 8.80
CA MET A 178 -11.00 15.29 10.05
C MET A 178 -10.43 14.61 11.29
N THR A 179 -9.87 13.41 11.15
CA THR A 179 -9.24 12.68 12.26
C THR A 179 -7.75 12.99 12.44
N ARG A 180 -7.17 13.80 11.56
CA ARG A 180 -5.76 14.20 11.54
C ARG A 180 -5.61 15.71 11.73
N ARG A 181 -4.72 16.35 10.97
CA ARG A 181 -4.41 17.79 11.10
C ARG A 181 -5.37 18.71 10.33
N LYS A 182 -6.46 18.15 9.80
CA LYS A 182 -7.51 18.87 9.05
C LYS A 182 -6.98 19.61 7.81
N LYS A 183 -6.02 18.99 7.10
CA LYS A 183 -5.51 19.50 5.83
C LYS A 183 -5.67 18.44 4.74
N LEU A 184 -6.23 18.86 3.61
CA LEU A 184 -6.43 18.02 2.43
C LEU A 184 -5.81 18.68 1.21
N CYS A 185 -4.92 18.00 0.52
CA CYS A 185 -4.40 18.44 -0.77
C CYS A 185 -5.01 17.58 -1.87
N CYS A 186 -5.74 18.21 -2.79
CA CYS A 186 -6.20 17.58 -4.02
C CYS A 186 -5.10 17.73 -5.08
N VAL A 187 -4.52 16.61 -5.48
CA VAL A 187 -3.44 16.57 -6.48
C VAL A 187 -4.02 16.31 -7.86
N ASP A 188 -3.78 17.22 -8.79
CA ASP A 188 -4.34 17.16 -10.12
C ASP A 188 -3.40 17.70 -11.22
N LYS A 189 -3.87 17.73 -12.46
CA LYS A 189 -3.24 18.42 -13.60
C LYS A 189 -4.29 19.23 -14.37
N ALA A 190 -5.14 19.98 -13.65
CA ALA A 190 -6.30 20.68 -14.19
C ALA A 190 -5.98 21.77 -15.22
N ASN A 191 -4.73 22.25 -15.25
CA ASN A 191 -4.28 23.18 -16.31
C ASN A 191 -4.20 22.53 -17.69
N VAL A 192 -4.19 21.18 -17.77
CA VAL A 192 -4.06 20.44 -19.03
C VAL A 192 -5.19 19.43 -19.24
N LEU A 193 -5.53 18.60 -18.22
CA LEU A 193 -6.38 17.45 -18.37
C LEU A 193 -7.83 17.71 -17.96
N GLU A 194 -8.79 17.29 -18.79
CA GLU A 194 -10.22 17.38 -18.48
C GLU A 194 -10.61 16.48 -17.29
N SER A 195 -10.04 15.27 -17.18
CA SER A 195 -10.24 14.40 -16.03
C SER A 195 -9.83 15.08 -14.72
N SER A 196 -8.72 15.79 -14.71
CA SER A 196 -8.24 16.55 -13.55
C SER A 196 -9.10 17.79 -13.23
N ARG A 197 -9.70 18.44 -14.26
CA ARG A 197 -10.69 19.51 -14.03
C ARG A 197 -11.92 18.97 -13.31
N LEU A 198 -12.45 17.83 -13.76
CA LEU A 198 -13.56 17.16 -13.10
C LEU A 198 -13.21 16.78 -11.64
N TRP A 199 -11.97 16.32 -11.39
CA TRP A 199 -11.47 16.05 -10.04
C TRP A 199 -11.55 17.28 -9.15
N ARG A 200 -10.96 18.39 -9.60
CA ARG A 200 -10.93 19.67 -8.86
C ARG A 200 -12.34 20.19 -8.59
N GLU A 201 -13.19 20.27 -9.62
CA GLU A 201 -14.58 20.70 -9.49
C GLU A 201 -15.38 19.86 -8.50
N THR A 202 -15.17 18.55 -8.52
CA THR A 202 -15.89 17.63 -7.62
C THR A 202 -15.45 17.83 -6.18
N VAL A 203 -14.16 17.93 -5.92
CA VAL A 203 -13.63 18.16 -4.55
C VAL A 203 -14.08 19.52 -4.04
N GLN A 204 -14.02 20.59 -4.87
CA GLN A 204 -14.50 21.93 -4.51
C GLN A 204 -15.98 21.93 -4.12
N ALA A 205 -16.81 21.17 -4.83
CA ALA A 205 -18.24 21.07 -4.50
C ALA A 205 -18.50 20.45 -3.12
N MET A 206 -17.57 19.65 -2.59
CA MET A 206 -17.68 18.95 -1.30
C MET A 206 -17.12 19.76 -0.12
N GLU A 207 -16.35 20.83 -0.35
CA GLU A 207 -15.72 21.63 0.73
C GLU A 207 -16.71 22.16 1.76
N ASN A 208 -17.90 22.57 1.33
CA ASN A 208 -18.93 23.11 2.22
C ASN A 208 -19.43 22.09 3.25
N ASP A 209 -19.30 20.79 2.97
CA ASP A 209 -19.69 19.72 3.89
C ASP A 209 -18.62 19.47 4.97
N TYR A 210 -17.41 20.02 4.77
CA TYR A 210 -16.25 19.85 5.66
C TYR A 210 -15.56 21.19 6.01
N PRO A 211 -16.27 22.15 6.61
CA PRO A 211 -15.78 23.51 6.81
C PRO A 211 -14.55 23.64 7.73
N GLU A 212 -14.22 22.56 8.45
CA GLU A 212 -13.04 22.53 9.33
C GLU A 212 -11.77 22.06 8.60
N VAL A 213 -11.88 21.57 7.36
CA VAL A 213 -10.74 21.06 6.59
C VAL A 213 -10.21 22.16 5.68
N GLU A 214 -8.92 22.47 5.85
CA GLU A 214 -8.19 23.35 4.93
C GLU A 214 -7.87 22.58 3.65
N VAL A 215 -8.50 22.97 2.52
CA VAL A 215 -8.30 22.31 1.24
C VAL A 215 -7.35 23.10 0.36
N THR A 216 -6.37 22.42 -0.24
CA THR A 216 -5.45 22.99 -1.23
C THR A 216 -5.52 22.20 -2.53
N TYR A 217 -5.21 22.85 -3.64
CA TYR A 217 -5.19 22.26 -4.99
C TYR A 217 -3.82 22.49 -5.61
N GLU A 218 -3.10 21.39 -5.84
CA GLU A 218 -1.76 21.46 -6.39
C GLU A 218 -1.61 20.60 -7.66
N PHE A 219 -0.84 21.10 -8.61
CA PHE A 219 -0.47 20.27 -9.75
C PHE A 219 0.50 19.19 -9.35
N VAL A 220 0.37 18.00 -9.93
CA VAL A 220 1.17 16.82 -9.61
C VAL A 220 2.67 17.08 -9.69
N ASP A 221 3.13 17.84 -10.67
CA ASP A 221 4.55 18.23 -10.83
C ASP A 221 5.05 19.16 -9.69
N ALA A 222 4.18 20.02 -9.16
CA ALA A 222 4.52 20.85 -8.00
C ALA A 222 4.57 19.99 -6.71
N VAL A 223 3.64 19.04 -6.57
CA VAL A 223 3.63 18.10 -5.43
C VAL A 223 4.89 17.24 -5.43
N ALA A 224 5.29 16.67 -6.57
CA ALA A 224 6.53 15.90 -6.70
C ALA A 224 7.74 16.69 -6.20
N MET A 225 7.87 17.95 -6.63
CA MET A 225 8.94 18.83 -6.14
C MET A 225 8.85 19.10 -4.62
N ARG A 226 7.65 19.33 -4.10
CA ARG A 226 7.43 19.66 -2.67
C ARG A 226 7.62 18.47 -1.75
N LEU A 227 7.32 17.25 -2.18
CA LEU A 227 7.61 16.02 -1.42
C LEU A 227 9.09 15.89 -1.09
N VAL A 228 9.97 16.33 -2.00
CA VAL A 228 11.42 16.35 -1.75
C VAL A 228 11.85 17.52 -0.86
N GLN A 229 11.16 18.67 -0.98
CA GLN A 229 11.57 19.92 -0.32
C GLN A 229 10.97 20.11 1.07
N TRP A 230 9.66 19.83 1.23
CA TRP A 230 8.89 20.10 2.46
C TRP A 230 7.74 19.10 2.64
N PRO A 231 8.01 17.77 2.74
CA PRO A 231 6.95 16.76 2.85
C PRO A 231 6.07 16.95 4.09
N ASN A 232 6.62 17.48 5.18
CA ASN A 232 5.90 17.75 6.43
C ASN A 232 4.84 18.86 6.33
N SER A 233 4.76 19.59 5.20
CA SER A 233 3.67 20.55 4.95
C SER A 233 2.35 19.85 4.63
N TYR A 234 2.37 18.60 4.17
CA TYR A 234 1.20 17.83 3.81
C TYR A 234 0.67 17.01 4.98
N ASP A 235 -0.65 16.79 5.00
CA ASP A 235 -1.34 15.89 5.93
C ASP A 235 -2.01 14.75 5.14
N VAL A 236 -3.11 15.02 4.45
CA VAL A 236 -3.78 14.06 3.57
C VAL A 236 -3.69 14.55 2.12
N LEU A 237 -3.26 13.70 1.20
CA LEU A 237 -3.25 13.96 -0.23
C LEU A 237 -4.19 12.99 -0.93
N ILE A 238 -5.14 13.50 -1.72
CA ILE A 238 -5.97 12.66 -2.60
C ILE A 238 -5.50 12.78 -4.03
N THR A 239 -5.38 11.64 -4.71
CA THR A 239 -4.83 11.57 -6.06
C THR A 239 -5.63 10.62 -6.96
N GLU A 240 -5.58 10.88 -8.27
CA GLU A 240 -5.93 9.86 -9.25
C GLU A 240 -4.94 8.68 -9.21
N ASN A 241 -5.26 7.61 -9.95
CA ASN A 241 -4.54 6.35 -9.91
C ASN A 241 -3.06 6.49 -10.29
N LEU A 242 -2.73 6.99 -11.48
CA LEU A 242 -1.35 7.08 -11.98
C LEU A 242 -0.50 8.08 -11.16
N PHE A 243 -1.05 9.25 -10.83
CA PHE A 243 -0.30 10.24 -10.04
C PHE A 243 0.00 9.71 -8.64
N GLY A 244 -0.98 9.03 -8.03
CA GLY A 244 -0.79 8.41 -6.71
C GLY A 244 0.27 7.30 -6.74
N ASP A 245 0.35 6.53 -7.82
CA ASP A 245 1.38 5.50 -7.99
C ASP A 245 2.78 6.11 -7.95
N ILE A 246 3.02 7.09 -8.81
CA ILE A 246 4.34 7.73 -8.95
C ILE A 246 4.74 8.48 -7.68
N LEU A 247 3.82 9.31 -7.13
CA LEU A 247 4.12 10.13 -5.96
C LEU A 247 4.36 9.33 -4.68
N THR A 248 3.69 8.18 -4.52
CA THR A 248 3.90 7.35 -3.32
C THR A 248 5.22 6.58 -3.37
N ASP A 249 5.68 6.20 -4.56
CA ASP A 249 7.01 5.60 -4.72
C ASP A 249 8.11 6.64 -4.48
N GLU A 250 7.94 7.88 -4.97
CA GLU A 250 8.81 9.00 -4.63
C GLU A 250 8.83 9.26 -3.12
N ALA A 251 7.66 9.29 -2.48
CA ALA A 251 7.54 9.52 -1.04
C ALA A 251 8.16 8.40 -0.19
N SER A 252 8.31 7.17 -0.72
CA SER A 252 8.95 6.06 -0.01
C SER A 252 10.39 6.36 0.40
N VAL A 253 11.07 7.22 -0.35
CA VAL A 253 12.44 7.69 -0.07
C VAL A 253 12.54 8.46 1.25
N ILE A 254 11.45 9.09 1.69
CA ILE A 254 11.37 9.84 2.95
C ILE A 254 11.54 8.89 4.14
N SER A 255 10.94 7.70 4.09
CA SER A 255 11.00 6.69 5.16
C SER A 255 12.33 5.94 5.24
N GLY A 256 13.18 6.08 4.22
CA GLY A 256 14.50 5.44 4.13
C GLY A 256 14.53 4.07 3.47
N SER A 257 13.42 3.36 3.37
CA SER A 257 13.29 2.09 2.64
C SER A 257 11.85 1.80 2.22
N MET A 258 11.66 1.28 1.00
CA MET A 258 10.37 0.71 0.56
C MET A 258 9.87 -0.43 1.46
N GLY A 259 10.80 -1.18 2.09
CA GLY A 259 10.52 -2.25 3.04
C GLY A 259 9.88 -1.78 4.36
N LEU A 260 9.66 -0.46 4.53
CA LEU A 260 9.00 0.16 5.67
C LEU A 260 7.61 0.73 5.32
N MET A 261 7.18 0.62 4.08
CA MET A 261 5.98 1.29 3.59
C MET A 261 4.78 0.35 3.53
N PRO A 262 3.85 0.44 4.48
CA PRO A 262 2.61 -0.33 4.45
C PRO A 262 1.60 0.30 3.50
N SER A 263 0.59 -0.48 3.14
CA SER A 263 -0.55 0.01 2.39
C SER A 263 -1.83 -0.77 2.71
N ALA A 264 -2.96 -0.09 2.54
CA ALA A 264 -4.28 -0.69 2.61
C ALA A 264 -5.10 -0.30 1.39
N SER A 265 -5.59 -1.28 0.65
CA SER A 265 -6.57 -1.07 -0.41
C SER A 265 -7.95 -1.35 0.17
N VAL A 266 -8.82 -0.33 0.24
CA VAL A 266 -10.09 -0.42 0.96
C VAL A 266 -11.28 -0.15 0.05
N GLY A 267 -12.34 -0.88 0.31
CA GLY A 267 -13.66 -0.74 -0.29
C GLY A 267 -14.71 -0.29 0.71
N ALA A 268 -15.97 -0.65 0.42
CA ALA A 268 -17.08 -0.47 1.36
C ALA A 268 -17.08 -1.56 2.45
N ASP A 269 -16.82 -2.82 2.06
CA ASP A 269 -17.06 -3.99 2.90
C ASP A 269 -15.79 -4.70 3.35
N ILE A 270 -14.72 -4.64 2.58
CA ILE A 270 -13.48 -5.37 2.85
C ILE A 270 -12.24 -4.50 2.61
N GLY A 271 -11.16 -4.80 3.34
CA GLY A 271 -9.83 -4.24 3.13
C GLY A 271 -8.80 -5.30 2.74
N LEU A 272 -7.90 -4.93 1.84
CA LEU A 272 -6.72 -5.70 1.47
C LEU A 272 -5.48 -4.94 1.97
N TYR A 273 -4.63 -5.62 2.71
CA TYR A 273 -3.46 -5.07 3.37
C TYR A 273 -2.20 -5.68 2.79
N GLU A 274 -1.35 -4.85 2.20
CA GLU A 274 -0.19 -5.28 1.45
C GLU A 274 0.96 -4.27 1.60
N PRO A 275 2.24 -4.68 1.55
CA PRO A 275 3.35 -3.73 1.41
C PRO A 275 3.29 -3.03 0.06
N ILE A 276 3.94 -1.86 -0.09
CA ILE A 276 4.01 -1.19 -1.39
C ILE A 276 5.06 -1.81 -2.33
N HIS A 277 6.05 -2.55 -1.77
CA HIS A 277 7.10 -3.18 -2.58
C HIS A 277 6.54 -4.34 -3.43
N GLY A 278 7.19 -4.61 -4.56
CA GLY A 278 6.88 -5.75 -5.42
C GLY A 278 7.43 -7.07 -4.89
N SER A 279 7.44 -8.07 -5.77
CA SER A 279 7.82 -9.46 -5.46
C SER A 279 9.32 -9.69 -5.24
N PHE A 280 10.18 -8.77 -5.62
CA PHE A 280 11.64 -8.83 -5.50
C PHE A 280 12.21 -10.24 -5.76
N PRO A 281 12.06 -10.78 -6.98
CA PRO A 281 12.35 -12.18 -7.29
C PRO A 281 13.79 -12.61 -7.01
N GLN A 282 14.72 -11.64 -7.07
CA GLN A 282 16.14 -11.89 -6.83
C GLN A 282 16.45 -12.28 -5.38
N ALA A 283 15.58 -11.88 -4.43
CA ALA A 283 15.69 -12.19 -3.00
C ALA A 283 14.85 -13.40 -2.58
N ALA A 284 13.98 -13.90 -3.44
CA ALA A 284 13.09 -15.03 -3.12
C ALA A 284 13.87 -16.26 -2.64
N GLY A 285 13.46 -16.84 -1.53
CA GLY A 285 14.08 -18.02 -0.91
C GLY A 285 15.39 -17.74 -0.17
N LYS A 286 15.87 -16.49 -0.12
CA LYS A 286 17.16 -16.14 0.51
C LYS A 286 17.04 -15.69 1.97
N ASN A 287 15.83 -15.47 2.45
CA ASN A 287 15.57 -15.02 3.82
C ASN A 287 16.27 -13.68 4.17
N ILE A 288 16.28 -12.73 3.21
CA ILE A 288 16.93 -11.42 3.33
C ILE A 288 15.96 -10.25 3.14
N ALA A 289 14.73 -10.52 2.70
CA ALA A 289 13.73 -9.48 2.47
C ALA A 289 13.28 -8.82 3.78
N ASN A 290 13.06 -7.50 3.74
CA ASN A 290 12.55 -6.76 4.89
C ASN A 290 11.05 -7.06 5.11
N PRO A 291 10.63 -7.63 6.27
CA PRO A 291 9.24 -7.98 6.51
C PRO A 291 8.42 -6.81 7.10
N LEU A 292 9.05 -5.69 7.46
CA LEU A 292 8.44 -4.65 8.28
C LEU A 292 7.25 -3.97 7.59
N ALA A 293 7.31 -3.76 6.28
CA ALA A 293 6.18 -3.20 5.52
C ALA A 293 4.92 -4.08 5.61
N THR A 294 5.08 -5.41 5.49
CA THR A 294 3.97 -6.37 5.60
C THR A 294 3.44 -6.41 7.03
N VAL A 295 4.32 -6.38 8.04
CA VAL A 295 3.95 -6.31 9.45
C VAL A 295 3.20 -5.01 9.77
N LEU A 296 3.65 -3.87 9.23
CA LEU A 296 2.96 -2.59 9.38
C LEU A 296 1.61 -2.56 8.62
N SER A 297 1.51 -3.27 7.49
CA SER A 297 0.23 -3.46 6.79
C SER A 297 -0.74 -4.29 7.64
N ALA A 298 -0.25 -5.30 8.36
CA ALA A 298 -1.06 -6.04 9.32
C ALA A 298 -1.50 -5.14 10.50
N ALA A 299 -0.68 -4.19 10.96
CA ALA A 299 -1.12 -3.20 11.95
C ALA A 299 -2.30 -2.37 11.40
N MET A 300 -2.22 -1.90 10.15
CA MET A 300 -3.34 -1.20 9.50
C MET A 300 -4.60 -2.10 9.39
N MET A 301 -4.43 -3.40 9.17
CA MET A 301 -5.53 -4.37 9.16
C MET A 301 -6.26 -4.42 10.50
N PHE A 302 -5.54 -4.52 11.61
CA PHE A 302 -6.13 -4.48 12.95
C PHE A 302 -6.88 -3.17 13.20
N GLU A 303 -6.28 -2.04 12.84
CA GLU A 303 -6.86 -0.71 13.05
C GLU A 303 -8.10 -0.45 12.17
N MET A 304 -8.03 -0.79 10.88
CA MET A 304 -9.02 -0.35 9.89
C MET A 304 -10.16 -1.37 9.66
N SER A 305 -9.87 -2.67 9.60
CA SER A 305 -10.90 -3.69 9.41
C SER A 305 -11.57 -4.12 10.70
N PHE A 306 -10.81 -4.15 11.80
CA PHE A 306 -11.32 -4.70 13.06
C PHE A 306 -11.55 -3.64 14.15
N GLY A 307 -11.11 -2.39 13.94
CA GLY A 307 -11.20 -1.31 14.93
C GLY A 307 -10.30 -1.53 16.16
N LEU A 308 -9.33 -2.43 16.06
CA LEU A 308 -8.43 -2.86 17.12
C LEU A 308 -7.18 -1.93 17.19
N GLN A 309 -7.39 -0.72 17.74
CA GLN A 309 -6.38 0.34 17.74
C GLN A 309 -5.17 0.00 18.64
N GLN A 310 -5.40 -0.69 19.77
CA GLN A 310 -4.34 -1.05 20.72
C GLN A 310 -3.39 -2.11 20.14
N GLU A 311 -3.94 -3.06 19.41
CA GLU A 311 -3.23 -4.12 18.72
C GLU A 311 -2.33 -3.55 17.62
N GLY A 312 -2.89 -2.69 16.76
CA GLY A 312 -2.13 -2.00 15.73
C GLY A 312 -1.03 -1.10 16.31
N ALA A 313 -1.33 -0.33 17.34
CA ALA A 313 -0.35 0.51 18.02
C ALA A 313 0.80 -0.31 18.66
N LEU A 314 0.51 -1.48 19.23
CA LEU A 314 1.55 -2.35 19.76
C LEU A 314 2.47 -2.89 18.66
N ILE A 315 1.93 -3.30 17.51
CA ILE A 315 2.74 -3.72 16.35
C ILE A 315 3.67 -2.58 15.93
N ARG A 316 3.16 -1.35 15.76
CA ARG A 316 3.97 -0.18 15.42
C ARG A 316 5.08 0.07 16.44
N LYS A 317 4.77 -0.03 17.71
CA LYS A 317 5.73 0.15 18.81
C LYS A 317 6.87 -0.88 18.76
N VAL A 318 6.59 -2.16 18.53
CA VAL A 318 7.65 -3.17 18.46
C VAL A 318 8.47 -3.06 17.17
N VAL A 319 7.89 -2.57 16.09
CA VAL A 319 8.65 -2.20 14.88
C VAL A 319 9.61 -1.05 15.18
N ASP A 320 9.15 0.04 15.80
CA ASP A 320 10.02 1.15 16.22
C ASP A 320 11.16 0.68 17.12
N GLN A 321 10.88 -0.24 18.05
CA GLN A 321 11.88 -0.83 18.94
C GLN A 321 12.90 -1.65 18.15
N SER A 322 12.46 -2.47 17.17
CA SER A 322 13.35 -3.23 16.28
C SER A 322 14.31 -2.32 15.51
N LEU A 323 13.79 -1.22 14.96
CA LEU A 323 14.57 -0.22 14.26
C LEU A 323 15.59 0.46 15.19
N ALA A 324 15.18 0.84 16.39
CA ALA A 324 16.05 1.50 17.38
C ALA A 324 17.17 0.58 17.91
N GLU A 325 16.89 -0.72 18.06
CA GLU A 325 17.86 -1.73 18.49
C GLU A 325 18.74 -2.26 17.35
N GLY A 326 18.48 -1.85 16.09
CA GLY A 326 19.22 -2.30 14.91
C GLY A 326 18.93 -3.76 14.53
N ILE A 327 17.81 -4.32 14.94
CA ILE A 327 17.36 -5.66 14.54
C ILE A 327 16.61 -5.52 13.21
N VAL A 328 17.35 -5.39 12.13
CA VAL A 328 16.87 -5.05 10.79
C VAL A 328 17.57 -5.85 9.69
N THR A 329 16.99 -5.91 8.53
CA THR A 329 17.53 -6.56 7.34
C THR A 329 18.58 -5.71 6.63
N GLU A 330 19.24 -6.27 5.63
CA GLU A 330 20.42 -5.68 4.95
C GLU A 330 20.12 -4.29 4.33
N ASP A 331 18.90 -4.05 3.86
CA ASP A 331 18.48 -2.77 3.27
C ASP A 331 18.50 -1.59 4.25
N LEU A 332 18.51 -1.87 5.55
CA LEU A 332 18.49 -0.87 6.62
C LEU A 332 19.79 -0.79 7.44
N VAL A 333 20.82 -1.59 7.13
CA VAL A 333 22.11 -1.50 7.82
C VAL A 333 23.13 -0.71 7.02
N GLU A 334 24.17 -0.23 7.70
CA GLU A 334 25.33 0.35 7.04
C GLU A 334 26.20 -0.74 6.42
N VAL A 335 26.93 -0.40 5.38
CA VAL A 335 27.84 -1.33 4.72
C VAL A 335 28.83 -1.90 5.73
N GLY A 336 28.82 -3.23 5.86
CA GLY A 336 29.69 -3.94 6.81
C GLY A 336 29.11 -4.13 8.22
N ALA A 337 27.94 -3.56 8.54
CA ALA A 337 27.24 -3.84 9.78
C ALA A 337 26.50 -5.19 9.72
N LYS A 338 26.17 -5.73 10.90
CA LYS A 338 25.42 -6.99 10.99
C LYS A 338 23.97 -6.77 10.55
N ALA A 339 23.55 -7.46 9.50
CA ALA A 339 22.15 -7.61 9.11
C ALA A 339 21.52 -8.85 9.74
N PHE A 340 20.22 -8.79 9.98
CA PHE A 340 19.41 -9.92 10.42
C PHE A 340 18.64 -10.50 9.24
N LYS A 341 18.30 -11.78 9.33
CA LYS A 341 17.47 -12.46 8.34
C LYS A 341 16.00 -12.03 8.48
N THR A 342 15.20 -12.17 7.42
CA THR A 342 13.75 -11.95 7.43
C THR A 342 13.08 -12.65 8.61
N SER A 343 13.39 -13.93 8.82
CA SER A 343 12.83 -14.73 9.91
C SER A 343 13.29 -14.28 11.29
N GLU A 344 14.54 -13.86 11.45
CA GLU A 344 15.07 -13.37 12.74
C GLU A 344 14.39 -12.06 13.17
N VAL A 345 14.11 -11.17 12.20
CA VAL A 345 13.34 -9.93 12.46
C VAL A 345 11.92 -10.29 12.90
N GLY A 346 11.23 -11.19 12.18
CA GLY A 346 9.88 -11.63 12.56
C GLY A 346 9.82 -12.29 13.92
N ASP A 347 10.76 -13.18 14.25
CA ASP A 347 10.86 -13.84 15.56
C ASP A 347 11.10 -12.83 16.69
N TYR A 348 11.97 -11.83 16.45
CA TYR A 348 12.19 -10.74 17.39
C TYR A 348 10.90 -9.97 17.67
N LEU A 349 10.19 -9.50 16.61
CA LEU A 349 8.96 -8.74 16.77
C LEU A 349 7.90 -9.53 17.57
N ALA A 350 7.66 -10.79 17.22
CA ALA A 350 6.72 -11.65 17.92
C ALA A 350 7.10 -11.83 19.40
N SER A 351 8.38 -12.02 19.71
CA SER A 351 8.88 -12.16 21.09
C SER A 351 8.69 -10.91 21.96
N LYS A 352 8.64 -9.73 21.35
CA LYS A 352 8.43 -8.46 22.08
C LYS A 352 6.94 -8.14 22.34
N ILE A 353 6.06 -8.85 21.67
CA ILE A 353 4.61 -8.73 21.87
C ILE A 353 4.14 -9.57 23.04
N ILE A 354 4.61 -10.78 23.18
CA ILE A 354 4.24 -11.72 24.25
C ILE A 354 4.89 -11.27 25.56
#